data_8b535368734d0066dc40d4da0e51a54c
#
_entry.id   8b535368734d0066dc40d4da0e51a54c
#
_cell.length_a   1.000
_cell.length_b   1.000
_cell.length_c   1.000
_cell.angle_alpha   90.00
_cell.angle_beta   90.00
_cell.angle_gamma   90.00
#
_symmetry.space_group_name_H-M   'P 1'
#
loop_
_entity.id
_entity.type
_entity.pdbx_description
1 polymer ?
#
loop_
_entity_poly.entity_id
_entity_poly.type
_entity_poly.pdbx_seq_one_letter_code
_entity_poly.pdbx_strand_id
1 'polypeptide(L)'
;MPSRSLQGELRDLALVAGGAIPGALLRWLLEAEVVANMLGCLLLGVVLAQASRSKRLMLWAGIGFCGALTTFCTWMLDLARALQAGKPGESALVLLASLAGGVALVALGHSIGMLLSPHRRDRAAMPKNQ
;
A
#
# COMPACT_ATOMS: atom_id res chain seq x y z
N MET A 1 -12.20 -26.98 -3.17
CA MET A 1 -11.67 -25.83 -2.40
C MET A 1 -11.65 -26.23 -0.94
N PRO A 2 -10.52 -26.23 -0.23
CA PRO A 2 -10.53 -26.57 1.19
C PRO A 2 -11.31 -25.48 1.95
N SER A 3 -12.34 -25.89 2.69
CA SER A 3 -13.10 -25.03 3.58
C SER A 3 -12.17 -24.45 4.64
N ARG A 4 -11.86 -23.16 4.56
CA ARG A 4 -11.17 -22.46 5.65
C ARG A 4 -12.05 -22.54 6.89
N SER A 5 -11.47 -22.90 8.04
CA SER A 5 -12.23 -22.87 9.28
C SER A 5 -12.66 -21.44 9.58
N LEU A 6 -13.89 -21.23 10.05
CA LEU A 6 -14.42 -19.92 10.45
C LEU A 6 -13.45 -19.16 11.40
N GLN A 7 -12.77 -19.88 12.27
CA GLN A 7 -11.75 -19.31 13.16
C GLN A 7 -10.55 -18.71 12.41
N GLY A 8 -10.14 -19.31 11.30
CA GLY A 8 -9.07 -18.76 10.45
C GLY A 8 -9.48 -17.47 9.77
N GLU A 9 -10.72 -17.41 9.28
CA GLU A 9 -11.27 -16.20 8.63
C GLU A 9 -11.46 -15.05 9.62
N LEU A 10 -11.98 -15.35 10.81
CA LEU A 10 -12.12 -14.34 11.88
C LEU A 10 -10.78 -13.77 12.32
N ARG A 11 -9.73 -14.60 12.39
CA ARG A 11 -8.38 -14.15 12.69
C ARG A 11 -7.79 -13.25 11.61
N ASP A 12 -7.99 -13.61 10.33
CA ASP A 12 -7.54 -12.80 9.20
C ASP A 12 -8.27 -11.44 9.18
N LEU A 13 -9.57 -11.44 9.46
CA LEU A 13 -10.40 -10.24 9.60
C LEU A 13 -9.94 -9.34 10.76
N ALA A 14 -9.64 -9.93 11.92
CA ALA A 14 -9.14 -9.20 13.07
C ALA A 14 -7.77 -8.54 12.81
N LEU A 15 -6.89 -9.21 12.04
CA LEU A 15 -5.61 -8.63 11.61
C LEU A 15 -5.81 -7.43 10.69
N VAL A 16 -6.71 -7.55 9.70
CA VAL A 16 -7.02 -6.45 8.78
C VAL A 16 -7.65 -5.27 9.54
N ALA A 17 -8.62 -5.53 10.42
CA ALA A 17 -9.25 -4.49 11.23
C ALA A 17 -8.25 -3.79 12.17
N GLY A 18 -7.35 -4.56 12.81
CA GLY A 18 -6.30 -4.04 13.66
C GLY A 18 -5.29 -3.15 12.93
N GLY A 19 -5.07 -3.38 11.63
CA GLY A 19 -4.26 -2.51 10.78
C GLY A 19 -5.04 -1.30 10.24
N ALA A 20 -6.32 -1.49 9.92
CA ALA A 20 -7.17 -0.46 9.34
C ALA A 20 -7.42 0.71 10.31
N ILE A 21 -7.60 0.44 11.60
CA ILE A 21 -7.84 1.47 12.62
C ILE A 21 -6.71 2.50 12.65
N PRO A 22 -5.43 2.15 12.88
CA PRO A 22 -4.35 3.13 12.88
C PRO A 22 -4.12 3.77 11.51
N GLY A 23 -4.36 3.06 10.39
CA GLY A 23 -4.28 3.62 9.04
C GLY A 23 -5.30 4.74 8.81
N ALA A 24 -6.55 4.51 9.20
CA ALA A 24 -7.61 5.51 9.11
C ALA A 24 -7.37 6.70 10.04
N LEU A 25 -6.90 6.46 11.27
CA LEU A 25 -6.55 7.53 12.22
C LEU A 25 -5.41 8.40 11.68
N LEU A 26 -4.36 7.78 11.14
CA LEU A 26 -3.25 8.53 10.55
C LEU A 26 -3.72 9.38 9.37
N ARG A 27 -4.57 8.85 8.49
CA ARG A 27 -5.15 9.61 7.39
C ARG A 27 -5.94 10.82 7.91
N TRP A 28 -6.75 10.61 8.95
CA TRP A 28 -7.53 11.70 9.56
C TRP A 28 -6.63 12.77 10.16
N LEU A 29 -5.54 12.40 10.83
CA LEU A 29 -4.58 13.34 11.43
C LEU A 29 -3.77 14.11 10.38
N LEU A 30 -3.49 13.51 9.23
CA LEU A 30 -2.69 14.15 8.18
C LEU A 30 -3.43 15.29 7.48
N GLU A 31 -4.78 15.27 7.46
CA GLU A 31 -5.64 16.24 6.77
C GLU A 31 -5.26 16.52 5.29
N ALA A 32 -4.30 15.78 4.76
CA ALA A 32 -3.71 15.93 3.44
C ALA A 32 -3.79 14.60 2.68
N GLU A 33 -4.85 14.41 1.90
CA GLU A 33 -5.15 13.13 1.24
C GLU A 33 -4.09 12.70 0.22
N VAL A 34 -3.51 13.66 -0.49
CA VAL A 34 -2.42 13.37 -1.44
C VAL A 34 -1.22 12.80 -0.70
N VAL A 35 -0.86 13.39 0.45
CA VAL A 35 0.26 12.90 1.28
C VAL A 35 -0.04 11.53 1.85
N ALA A 36 -1.26 11.31 2.34
CA ALA A 36 -1.68 10.01 2.86
C ALA A 36 -1.61 8.92 1.78
N ASN A 37 -2.06 9.21 0.56
CA ASN A 37 -1.98 8.29 -0.57
C ASN A 37 -0.54 8.00 -0.98
N MET A 38 0.33 9.02 -1.06
CA MET A 38 1.75 8.83 -1.38
C MET A 38 2.47 7.98 -0.34
N LEU A 39 2.27 8.27 0.95
CA LEU A 39 2.83 7.49 2.04
C LEU A 39 2.31 6.05 2.03
N GLY A 40 1.02 5.87 1.80
CA GLY A 40 0.40 4.55 1.69
C GLY A 40 0.98 3.73 0.55
N CYS A 41 1.19 4.31 -0.64
CA CYS A 41 1.82 3.66 -1.78
C CYS A 41 3.27 3.26 -1.48
N LEU A 42 4.05 4.16 -0.90
CA LEU A 42 5.44 3.89 -0.53
C LEU A 42 5.54 2.76 0.49
N LEU A 43 4.76 2.82 1.56
CA LEU A 43 4.72 1.79 2.60
C LEU A 43 4.22 0.46 2.07
N LEU A 44 3.21 0.46 1.20
CA LEU A 44 2.72 -0.74 0.55
C LEU A 44 3.84 -1.42 -0.25
N GLY A 45 4.65 -0.66 -0.97
CA GLY A 45 5.81 -1.18 -1.68
C GLY A 45 6.80 -1.90 -0.75
N VAL A 46 7.13 -1.30 0.40
CA VAL A 46 8.01 -1.91 1.41
C VAL A 46 7.40 -3.20 1.97
N VAL A 47 6.09 -3.18 2.27
CA VAL A 47 5.37 -4.37 2.78
C VAL A 47 5.36 -5.49 1.73
N LEU A 48 5.12 -5.17 0.45
CA LEU A 48 5.13 -6.15 -0.64
C LEU A 48 6.48 -6.84 -0.79
N ALA A 49 7.59 -6.12 -0.61
CA ALA A 49 8.92 -6.72 -0.63
C ALA A 49 9.14 -7.77 0.48
N GLN A 50 8.37 -7.68 1.57
CA GLN A 50 8.43 -8.58 2.72
C GLN A 50 7.24 -9.55 2.80
N ALA A 51 6.23 -9.38 1.96
CA ALA A 51 4.97 -10.14 1.99
C ALA A 51 5.16 -11.65 1.77
N SER A 52 6.16 -12.05 0.98
CA SER A 52 6.51 -13.46 0.75
C SER A 52 6.93 -14.20 2.02
N ARG A 53 7.28 -13.46 3.09
CA ARG A 53 7.75 -14.01 4.37
C ARG A 53 6.67 -14.14 5.43
N SER A 54 5.61 -13.31 5.36
CA SER A 54 4.58 -13.27 6.39
C SER A 54 3.23 -12.84 5.85
N LYS A 55 2.31 -13.80 5.73
CA LYS A 55 0.89 -13.53 5.42
C LYS A 55 0.28 -12.53 6.41
N ARG A 56 0.65 -12.61 7.70
CA ARG A 56 0.13 -11.72 8.74
C ARG A 56 0.54 -10.27 8.51
N LEU A 57 1.81 -10.04 8.12
CA LEU A 57 2.29 -8.71 7.79
C LEU A 57 1.52 -8.13 6.60
N MET A 58 1.26 -8.93 5.57
CA MET A 58 0.48 -8.49 4.41
C MET A 58 -0.96 -8.14 4.79
N LEU A 59 -1.61 -8.93 5.65
CA LEU A 59 -2.98 -8.66 6.09
C LEU A 59 -3.05 -7.41 6.96
N TRP A 60 -2.16 -7.28 7.94
CA TRP A 60 -2.18 -6.17 8.87
C TRP A 60 -1.69 -4.86 8.24
N ALA A 61 -0.47 -4.86 7.68
CA ALA A 61 0.16 -3.65 7.17
C ALA A 61 -0.25 -3.32 5.73
N GLY A 62 -0.29 -4.31 4.82
CA GLY A 62 -0.64 -4.08 3.41
C GLY A 62 -2.12 -3.79 3.24
N ILE A 63 -2.98 -4.76 3.59
CA ILE A 63 -4.42 -4.66 3.35
C ILE A 63 -5.08 -3.76 4.39
N GLY A 64 -4.78 -3.94 5.69
CA GLY A 64 -5.37 -3.15 6.75
C GLY A 64 -4.83 -1.72 6.76
N PHE A 65 -3.59 -1.52 7.14
CA PHE A 65 -3.03 -0.19 7.37
C PHE A 65 -2.91 0.64 6.08
N CYS A 66 -2.20 0.16 5.05
CA CYS A 66 -2.04 0.91 3.80
C CYS A 66 -3.37 1.07 3.07
N GLY A 67 -4.24 0.04 3.08
CA GLY A 67 -5.56 0.11 2.47
C GLY A 67 -6.48 1.15 3.12
N ALA A 68 -6.41 1.34 4.44
CA ALA A 68 -7.18 2.36 5.15
C ALA A 68 -6.53 3.76 5.10
N LEU A 69 -5.20 3.83 4.98
CA LEU A 69 -4.45 5.08 4.84
C LEU A 69 -4.71 5.73 3.48
N THR A 70 -4.79 4.93 2.41
CA THR A 70 -5.09 5.41 1.06
C THR A 70 -6.59 5.60 0.85
N THR A 71 -6.99 6.61 0.07
CA THR A 71 -8.38 6.85 -0.28
C THR A 71 -8.54 7.03 -1.80
N PHE A 72 -9.59 6.46 -2.32
CA PHE A 72 -10.00 6.63 -3.71
C PHE A 72 -11.16 7.62 -3.85
N CYS A 73 -12.00 7.72 -2.81
CA CYS A 73 -13.27 8.44 -2.89
C CYS A 73 -13.09 9.94 -3.13
N THR A 74 -12.23 10.62 -2.37
CA THR A 74 -12.06 12.07 -2.50
C THR A 74 -11.38 12.44 -3.79
N TRP A 75 -10.41 11.63 -4.20
CA TRP A 75 -9.76 11.78 -5.49
C TRP A 75 -10.76 11.65 -6.66
N MET A 76 -11.69 10.68 -6.61
CA MET A 76 -12.76 10.55 -7.60
C MET A 76 -13.74 11.71 -7.57
N LEU A 77 -14.00 12.27 -6.40
CA LEU A 77 -14.85 13.46 -6.26
C LEU A 77 -14.22 14.68 -6.94
N ASP A 78 -12.93 14.91 -6.74
CA ASP A 78 -12.20 16.01 -7.39
C ASP A 78 -12.14 15.85 -8.90
N LEU A 79 -11.95 14.62 -9.37
CA LEU A 79 -12.02 14.29 -10.79
C LEU A 79 -13.41 14.59 -11.37
N ALA A 80 -14.47 14.18 -10.67
CA ALA A 80 -15.86 14.45 -11.09
C ALA A 80 -16.18 15.95 -11.13
N ARG A 81 -15.72 16.71 -10.14
CA ARG A 81 -15.86 18.18 -10.11
C ARG A 81 -15.13 18.86 -11.28
N ALA A 82 -13.92 18.41 -11.61
CA ALA A 82 -13.17 18.94 -12.74
C ALA A 82 -13.86 18.63 -14.10
N LEU A 83 -14.45 17.44 -14.23
CA LEU A 83 -15.25 17.09 -15.40
C LEU A 83 -16.51 17.95 -15.53
N GLN A 84 -17.23 18.19 -14.43
CA GLN A 84 -18.40 19.07 -14.38
C GLN A 84 -18.05 20.53 -14.69
N ALA A 85 -16.84 20.96 -14.34
CA ALA A 85 -16.31 22.28 -14.68
C ALA A 85 -15.90 22.43 -16.17
N GLY A 86 -16.10 21.41 -16.99
CA GLY A 86 -15.77 21.42 -18.43
C GLY A 86 -14.27 21.32 -18.72
N LYS A 87 -13.48 20.73 -17.82
CA LYS A 87 -12.02 20.57 -17.92
C LYS A 87 -11.58 19.11 -18.04
N PRO A 88 -12.01 18.38 -19.08
CA PRO A 88 -11.70 16.94 -19.20
C PRO A 88 -10.21 16.65 -19.35
N GLY A 89 -9.45 17.55 -19.99
CA GLY A 89 -8.01 17.40 -20.15
C GLY A 89 -7.24 17.49 -18.83
N GLU A 90 -7.61 18.43 -17.94
CA GLU A 90 -7.02 18.53 -16.61
C GLU A 90 -7.37 17.29 -15.78
N SER A 91 -8.61 16.82 -15.85
CA SER A 91 -9.06 15.60 -15.17
C SER A 91 -8.26 14.37 -15.60
N ALA A 92 -8.07 14.19 -16.91
CA ALA A 92 -7.28 13.08 -17.44
C ALA A 92 -5.81 13.16 -17.02
N LEU A 93 -5.22 14.35 -17.01
CA LEU A 93 -3.84 14.55 -16.58
C LEU A 93 -3.64 14.21 -15.10
N VAL A 94 -4.54 14.67 -14.22
CA VAL A 94 -4.50 14.37 -12.77
C VAL A 94 -4.66 12.87 -12.54
N LEU A 95 -5.54 12.20 -13.27
CA LEU A 95 -5.73 10.75 -13.22
C LEU A 95 -4.44 10.01 -13.55
N LEU A 96 -3.86 10.31 -14.71
CA LEU A 96 -2.64 9.65 -15.19
C LEU A 96 -1.45 9.92 -14.28
N ALA A 97 -1.27 11.17 -13.85
CA ALA A 97 -0.19 11.56 -12.94
C ALA A 97 -0.31 10.86 -11.58
N SER A 98 -1.52 10.76 -11.03
CA SER A 98 -1.77 10.07 -9.75
C SER A 98 -1.50 8.57 -9.85
N LEU A 99 -1.95 7.92 -10.92
CA LEU A 99 -1.69 6.50 -11.15
C LEU A 99 -0.20 6.22 -11.36
N ALA A 100 0.45 6.99 -12.24
CA ALA A 100 1.88 6.83 -12.51
C ALA A 100 2.73 7.10 -11.25
N GLY A 101 2.41 8.16 -10.51
CA GLY A 101 3.06 8.51 -9.25
C GLY A 101 2.88 7.44 -8.18
N GLY A 102 1.67 6.91 -8.04
CA GLY A 102 1.37 5.83 -7.11
C GLY A 102 2.16 4.56 -7.42
N VAL A 103 2.18 4.13 -8.69
CA VAL A 103 2.97 2.97 -9.13
C VAL A 103 4.46 3.19 -8.92
N ALA A 104 4.98 4.37 -9.26
CA ALA A 104 6.39 4.71 -9.04
C ALA A 104 6.79 4.65 -7.56
N LEU A 105 5.92 5.17 -6.66
CA LEU A 105 6.14 5.11 -5.22
C LEU A 105 6.09 3.68 -4.67
N VAL A 106 5.18 2.83 -5.16
CA VAL A 106 5.17 1.40 -4.81
C VAL A 106 6.45 0.72 -5.27
N ALA A 107 6.92 0.98 -6.50
CA ALA A 107 8.16 0.42 -7.02
C ALA A 107 9.38 0.88 -6.20
N LEU A 108 9.43 2.17 -5.84
CA LEU A 108 10.46 2.73 -4.97
C LEU A 108 10.44 2.07 -3.58
N GLY A 109 9.27 1.99 -2.96
CA GLY A 109 9.08 1.34 -1.66
C GLY A 109 9.49 -0.14 -1.71
N HIS A 110 9.14 -0.85 -2.78
CA HIS A 110 9.55 -2.23 -2.99
C HIS A 110 11.08 -2.37 -3.08
N SER A 111 11.75 -1.49 -3.81
CA SER A 111 13.22 -1.47 -3.92
C SER A 111 13.87 -1.22 -2.56
N ILE A 112 13.36 -0.26 -1.79
CA ILE A 112 13.80 0.01 -0.41
C ILE A 112 13.59 -1.22 0.47
N GLY A 113 12.41 -1.85 0.42
CA GLY A 113 12.09 -3.05 1.19
C GLY A 113 13.00 -4.24 0.86
N MET A 114 13.40 -4.38 -0.39
CA MET A 114 14.37 -5.39 -0.82
C MET A 114 15.78 -5.12 -0.27
N LEU A 115 16.19 -3.86 -0.18
CA LEU A 115 17.49 -3.48 0.40
C LEU A 115 17.52 -3.71 1.92
N LEU A 116 16.41 -3.48 2.61
CA LEU A 116 16.28 -3.70 4.05
C LEU A 116 16.14 -5.19 4.43
N SER A 117 15.94 -6.07 3.45
CA SER A 117 15.79 -7.52 3.70
C SER A 117 17.14 -8.18 3.98
N PRO A 118 17.40 -8.70 5.18
CA PRO A 118 18.71 -9.25 5.60
C PRO A 118 19.16 -10.46 4.79
N HIS A 119 18.25 -11.17 4.14
CA HIS A 119 18.55 -12.40 3.39
C HIS A 119 19.42 -12.21 2.13
N ARG A 120 19.55 -10.98 1.62
CA ARG A 120 20.49 -10.69 0.53
C ARG A 120 21.94 -10.59 1.02
N ARG A 121 22.14 -10.19 2.28
CA ARG A 121 23.48 -10.09 2.89
C ARG A 121 24.10 -11.47 3.07
N ASP A 122 23.33 -12.48 3.45
CA ASP A 122 23.86 -13.84 3.69
C ASP A 122 24.22 -14.55 2.37
N ARG A 123 23.51 -14.31 1.29
CA ARG A 123 23.88 -14.86 -0.04
C ARG A 123 25.10 -14.18 -0.67
N ALA A 124 25.36 -12.92 -0.35
CA ALA A 124 26.56 -12.21 -0.81
C ALA A 124 27.80 -12.57 0.02
N ALA A 125 27.60 -13.11 1.22
CA ALA A 125 28.68 -13.51 2.15
C ALA A 125 29.07 -14.98 2.01
N MET A 126 28.36 -15.80 1.21
CA MET A 126 28.81 -17.17 0.94
C MET A 126 29.98 -17.17 -0.03
N PRO A 127 31.18 -17.63 0.36
CA PRO A 127 32.29 -17.79 -0.54
C PRO A 127 31.88 -18.77 -1.66
N LYS A 128 32.10 -18.35 -2.92
CA LYS A 128 31.98 -19.21 -4.11
C LYS A 128 33.15 -20.22 -4.08
N ASN A 129 33.09 -21.20 -3.19
CA ASN A 129 33.98 -22.33 -3.21
C ASN A 129 33.15 -23.63 -3.25
N GLN A 130 32.94 -24.13 -4.40
CA GLN A 130 33.23 -25.51 -4.87
C GLN A 130 32.65 -25.69 -6.24
#